data_0d9d2066fcbef5a53a7b5b7c37b3afac
#
_entry.id   0d9d2066fcbef5a53a7b5b7c37b3afac
#
_cell.length_a   1.000
_cell.length_b   1.000
_cell.length_c   1.000
_cell.angle_alpha   90.00
_cell.angle_beta   90.00
_cell.angle_gamma   90.00
#
_symmetry.space_group_name_H-M   'P 1'
#
loop_
_entity.id
_entity.type
_entity.pdbx_description
1 polymer ?
#
loop_
_entity_poly.entity_id
_entity_poly.type
_entity_poly.pdbx_seq_one_letter_code
_entity_poly.pdbx_strand_id
1 'polypeptide(L)'
;MEITTLFTDGLFACMAAIGFGSINNTPRSLLPWCGLIAAIGHATRFAMMNSSFHINIILAGFAGSICIGIISSFASRHYRCPYEVLAFPALLPMIPGMYAYGTIQALVCYFQFNSSETPSEHYLNIFAYNAIMTMLIILFMVVGALVGIFASRIFKNFSRGE
;
A
#
# COMPACT_ATOMS: atom_id res chain seq x y z
N MET A 1 -5.14 -18.45 -10.71
CA MET A 1 -4.37 -17.19 -10.61
C MET A 1 -3.55 -17.07 -11.88
N GLU A 2 -3.77 -16.04 -12.68
CA GLU A 2 -2.95 -15.85 -13.89
C GLU A 2 -1.61 -15.24 -13.48
N ILE A 3 -0.53 -15.95 -13.75
CA ILE A 3 0.84 -15.51 -13.43
C ILE A 3 1.16 -14.18 -14.15
N THR A 4 0.61 -13.99 -15.34
CA THR A 4 0.75 -12.77 -16.12
C THR A 4 0.20 -11.54 -15.39
N THR A 5 -0.98 -11.64 -14.77
CA THR A 5 -1.60 -10.53 -14.01
C THR A 5 -0.80 -10.19 -12.75
N LEU A 6 -0.27 -11.19 -12.05
CA LEU A 6 0.61 -10.98 -10.89
C LEU A 6 1.89 -10.23 -11.30
N PHE A 7 2.48 -10.63 -12.43
CA PHE A 7 3.71 -10.00 -12.93
C PHE A 7 3.47 -8.55 -13.38
N THR A 8 2.37 -8.31 -14.10
CA THR A 8 2.02 -6.95 -14.55
C THR A 8 1.70 -6.01 -13.38
N ASP A 9 0.96 -6.47 -12.36
CA ASP A 9 0.67 -5.69 -11.15
C ASP A 9 1.97 -5.30 -10.41
N GLY A 10 2.88 -6.26 -10.21
CA GLY A 10 4.20 -6.00 -9.63
C GLY A 10 5.06 -5.04 -10.45
N LEU A 11 5.02 -5.14 -11.77
CA LEU A 11 5.76 -4.26 -12.67
C LEU A 11 5.26 -2.80 -12.56
N PHE A 12 3.93 -2.60 -12.60
CA PHE A 12 3.35 -1.26 -12.44
C PHE A 12 3.63 -0.67 -11.07
N ALA A 13 3.56 -1.48 -10.01
CA ALA A 13 3.94 -1.04 -8.66
C ALA A 13 5.42 -0.64 -8.58
N CYS A 14 6.31 -1.39 -9.22
CA CYS A 14 7.72 -1.07 -9.33
C CYS A 14 7.94 0.29 -10.00
N MET A 15 7.34 0.52 -11.17
CA MET A 15 7.45 1.78 -11.91
C MET A 15 6.91 2.97 -11.10
N ALA A 16 5.75 2.80 -10.46
CA ALA A 16 5.15 3.82 -9.61
C ALA A 16 6.05 4.17 -8.41
N ALA A 17 6.61 3.17 -7.72
CA ALA A 17 7.50 3.39 -6.59
C ALA A 17 8.81 4.10 -6.99
N ILE A 18 9.37 3.81 -8.17
CA ILE A 18 10.53 4.54 -8.70
C ILE A 18 10.15 6.00 -8.98
N GLY A 19 8.99 6.26 -9.57
CA GLY A 19 8.47 7.61 -9.80
C GLY A 19 8.30 8.39 -8.50
N PHE A 20 7.62 7.80 -7.51
CA PHE A 20 7.45 8.42 -6.19
C PHE A 20 8.77 8.63 -5.45
N GLY A 21 9.71 7.67 -5.52
CA GLY A 21 11.04 7.81 -4.96
C GLY A 21 11.81 8.98 -5.58
N SER A 22 11.67 9.19 -6.89
CA SER A 22 12.28 10.31 -7.59
C SER A 22 11.73 11.66 -7.11
N ILE A 23 10.42 11.76 -6.86
CA ILE A 23 9.78 12.98 -6.34
C ILE A 23 10.23 13.25 -4.89
N ASN A 24 10.42 12.20 -4.10
CA ASN A 24 10.88 12.30 -2.70
C ASN A 24 12.39 12.49 -2.53
N ASN A 25 13.12 12.80 -3.60
CA ASN A 25 14.57 12.97 -3.58
C ASN A 25 15.32 11.72 -3.05
N THR A 26 14.80 10.54 -3.24
CA THR A 26 15.50 9.29 -2.91
C THR A 26 16.76 9.18 -3.76
N PRO A 27 17.93 8.83 -3.17
CA PRO A 27 19.17 8.66 -3.92
C PRO A 27 18.98 7.72 -5.12
N ARG A 28 19.51 8.08 -6.29
CA ARG A 28 19.31 7.33 -7.53
C ARG A 28 19.72 5.86 -7.44
N SER A 29 20.73 5.56 -6.63
CA SER A 29 21.20 4.20 -6.35
C SER A 29 20.16 3.34 -5.59
N LEU A 30 19.23 3.96 -4.86
CA LEU A 30 18.22 3.27 -4.08
C LEU A 30 16.87 3.15 -4.81
N LEU A 31 16.65 3.89 -5.89
CA LEU A 31 15.39 3.84 -6.66
C LEU A 31 15.03 2.42 -7.15
N PRO A 32 15.95 1.61 -7.70
CA PRO A 32 15.64 0.24 -8.10
C PRO A 32 15.17 -0.62 -6.92
N TRP A 33 15.71 -0.39 -5.73
CA TRP A 33 15.31 -1.09 -4.51
C TRP A 33 13.91 -0.70 -4.05
N CYS A 34 13.55 0.58 -4.14
CA CYS A 34 12.17 1.02 -3.88
C CYS A 34 11.19 0.29 -4.80
N GLY A 35 11.52 0.20 -6.10
CA GLY A 35 10.71 -0.52 -7.08
C GLY A 35 10.58 -2.02 -6.77
N LEU A 36 11.69 -2.68 -6.47
CA LEU A 36 11.70 -4.11 -6.14
C LEU A 36 10.87 -4.42 -4.87
N ILE A 37 11.04 -3.60 -3.83
CA ILE A 37 10.30 -3.75 -2.58
C ILE A 37 8.80 -3.55 -2.82
N ALA A 38 8.42 -2.56 -3.61
CA ALA A 38 7.03 -2.31 -3.99
C ALA A 38 6.43 -3.49 -4.77
N ALA A 39 7.17 -4.03 -5.75
CA ALA A 39 6.74 -5.18 -6.54
C ALA A 39 6.45 -6.40 -5.65
N ILE A 40 7.33 -6.70 -4.69
CA ILE A 40 7.14 -7.82 -3.75
C ILE A 40 5.92 -7.58 -2.85
N GLY A 41 5.76 -6.38 -2.29
CA GLY A 41 4.61 -6.03 -1.45
C GLY A 41 3.28 -6.12 -2.20
N HIS A 42 3.24 -5.60 -3.43
CA HIS A 42 2.07 -5.70 -4.32
C HIS A 42 1.76 -7.15 -4.70
N ALA A 43 2.77 -7.93 -5.09
CA ALA A 43 2.60 -9.34 -5.41
C ALA A 43 2.04 -10.13 -4.21
N THR A 44 2.51 -9.84 -2.99
CA THR A 44 1.97 -10.45 -1.76
C THR A 44 0.51 -10.10 -1.56
N ARG A 45 0.14 -8.81 -1.67
CA ARG A 45 -1.26 -8.35 -1.57
C ARG A 45 -2.13 -9.03 -2.62
N PHE A 46 -1.70 -9.02 -3.88
CA PHE A 46 -2.44 -9.62 -4.99
C PHE A 46 -2.63 -11.12 -4.80
N ALA A 47 -1.59 -11.84 -4.40
CA ALA A 47 -1.65 -13.27 -4.13
C ALA A 47 -2.66 -13.60 -3.01
N MET A 48 -2.71 -12.80 -1.95
CA MET A 48 -3.66 -13.00 -0.85
C MET A 48 -5.11 -12.71 -1.27
N MET A 49 -5.34 -11.68 -2.07
CA MET A 49 -6.69 -11.37 -2.58
C MET A 49 -7.22 -12.45 -3.52
N ASN A 50 -6.33 -13.06 -4.32
CA ASN A 50 -6.67 -14.10 -5.29
C ASN A 50 -6.46 -15.53 -4.76
N SER A 51 -6.14 -15.69 -3.47
CA SER A 51 -6.08 -17.00 -2.83
C SER A 51 -7.47 -17.61 -2.69
N SER A 52 -7.54 -18.93 -2.48
CA SER A 52 -8.81 -19.65 -2.25
C SER A 52 -9.62 -19.12 -1.06
N PHE A 53 -9.00 -18.36 -0.17
CA PHE A 53 -9.64 -17.76 1.01
C PHE A 53 -10.28 -16.39 0.72
N HIS A 54 -10.16 -15.82 -0.48
CA HIS A 54 -10.70 -14.51 -0.86
C HIS A 54 -10.51 -13.44 0.23
N ILE A 55 -9.28 -13.25 0.67
CA ILE A 55 -8.96 -12.33 1.77
C ILE A 55 -9.31 -10.89 1.39
N ASN A 56 -9.95 -10.17 2.32
CA ASN A 56 -10.36 -8.78 2.12
C ASN A 56 -9.13 -7.90 1.82
N ILE A 57 -9.33 -6.89 0.96
CA ILE A 57 -8.30 -5.93 0.53
C ILE A 57 -7.57 -5.26 1.70
N ILE A 58 -8.23 -5.03 2.84
CA ILE A 58 -7.64 -4.44 4.05
C ILE A 58 -6.57 -5.37 4.63
N LEU A 59 -6.92 -6.65 4.84
CA LEU A 59 -6.00 -7.65 5.40
C LEU A 59 -4.88 -8.02 4.41
N ALA A 60 -5.21 -8.08 3.12
CA ALA A 60 -4.20 -8.31 2.08
C ALA A 60 -3.21 -7.14 2.00
N GLY A 61 -3.69 -5.90 2.09
CA GLY A 61 -2.86 -4.69 2.17
C GLY A 61 -1.99 -4.66 3.43
N PHE A 62 -2.53 -5.08 4.58
CA PHE A 62 -1.78 -5.22 5.83
C PHE A 62 -0.62 -6.21 5.68
N ALA A 63 -0.85 -7.39 5.11
CA ALA A 63 0.20 -8.38 4.90
C ALA A 63 1.27 -7.89 3.90
N GLY A 64 0.86 -7.28 2.78
CA GLY A 64 1.78 -6.68 1.82
C GLY A 64 2.65 -5.59 2.46
N SER A 65 2.08 -4.73 3.31
CA SER A 65 2.82 -3.69 4.01
C SER A 65 3.78 -4.23 5.09
N ILE A 66 3.45 -5.34 5.75
CA ILE A 66 4.40 -6.06 6.63
C ILE A 66 5.62 -6.51 5.84
N CYS A 67 5.43 -7.11 4.67
CA CYS A 67 6.53 -7.53 3.79
C CYS A 67 7.41 -6.34 3.39
N ILE A 68 6.79 -5.22 2.98
CA ILE A 68 7.52 -3.98 2.66
C ILE A 68 8.33 -3.51 3.87
N GLY A 69 7.73 -3.47 5.07
CA GLY A 69 8.40 -3.05 6.31
C GLY A 69 9.61 -3.91 6.65
N ILE A 70 9.48 -5.24 6.56
CA ILE A 70 10.58 -6.18 6.80
C ILE A 70 11.70 -5.96 5.80
N ILE A 71 11.42 -5.99 4.51
CA ILE A 71 12.43 -5.90 3.45
C ILE A 71 13.13 -4.53 3.48
N SER A 72 12.36 -3.44 3.65
CA SER A 72 12.92 -2.09 3.80
C SER A 72 13.84 -1.97 5.00
N SER A 73 13.51 -2.60 6.12
CA SER A 73 14.35 -2.60 7.32
C SER A 73 15.66 -3.35 7.12
N PHE A 74 15.67 -4.45 6.37
CA PHE A 74 16.92 -5.15 6.02
C PHE A 74 17.75 -4.36 5.01
N ALA A 75 17.12 -3.88 3.93
CA ALA A 75 17.78 -3.11 2.90
C ALA A 75 18.39 -1.79 3.44
N SER A 76 17.67 -1.08 4.30
CA SER A 76 18.13 0.16 4.92
C SER A 76 19.42 -0.01 5.72
N ARG A 77 19.57 -1.14 6.38
CA ARG A 77 20.81 -1.47 7.13
C ARG A 77 22.00 -1.71 6.20
N HIS A 78 21.75 -2.40 5.09
CA HIS A 78 22.79 -2.68 4.10
C HIS A 78 23.28 -1.40 3.44
N TYR A 79 22.37 -0.51 3.09
CA TYR A 79 22.68 0.77 2.43
C TYR A 79 22.94 1.93 3.40
N ARG A 80 22.88 1.68 4.72
CA ARG A 80 23.11 2.68 5.78
C ARG A 80 22.23 3.93 5.62
N CYS A 81 20.98 3.75 5.23
CA CYS A 81 20.00 4.81 5.08
C CYS A 81 18.81 4.60 6.04
N PRO A 82 18.04 5.65 6.36
CA PRO A 82 16.78 5.50 7.08
C PRO A 82 15.84 4.58 6.31
N TYR A 83 15.07 3.72 7.03
CA TYR A 83 14.15 2.76 6.38
C TYR A 83 13.03 3.45 5.60
N GLU A 84 12.66 4.66 6.03
CA GLU A 84 11.62 5.49 5.39
C GLU A 84 11.96 5.80 3.93
N VAL A 85 13.23 5.96 3.61
CA VAL A 85 13.70 6.26 2.25
C VAL A 85 13.31 5.16 1.27
N LEU A 86 13.23 3.91 1.74
CA LEU A 86 12.85 2.75 0.94
C LEU A 86 11.38 2.38 1.13
N ALA A 87 10.89 2.40 2.37
CA ALA A 87 9.54 1.96 2.70
C ALA A 87 8.48 2.93 2.17
N PHE A 88 8.69 4.24 2.30
CA PHE A 88 7.68 5.22 1.92
C PHE A 88 7.35 5.18 0.42
N PRO A 89 8.31 5.27 -0.51
CA PRO A 89 8.00 5.14 -1.93
C PRO A 89 7.39 3.79 -2.31
N ALA A 90 7.79 2.70 -1.61
CA ALA A 90 7.26 1.37 -1.87
C ALA A 90 5.81 1.16 -1.40
N LEU A 91 5.37 1.90 -0.38
CA LEU A 91 4.00 1.85 0.13
C LEU A 91 3.02 2.68 -0.72
N LEU A 92 3.48 3.77 -1.35
CA LEU A 92 2.62 4.70 -2.08
C LEU A 92 1.75 4.04 -3.17
N PRO A 93 2.25 3.09 -3.98
CA PRO A 93 1.42 2.40 -4.96
C PRO A 93 0.25 1.60 -4.34
N MET A 94 0.33 1.26 -3.05
CA MET A 94 -0.72 0.51 -2.35
C MET A 94 -1.85 1.40 -1.80
N ILE A 95 -1.71 2.72 -1.87
CA ILE A 95 -2.75 3.66 -1.46
C ILE A 95 -4.03 3.40 -2.26
N PRO A 96 -5.20 3.33 -1.60
CA PRO A 96 -6.47 2.96 -2.26
C PRO A 96 -7.05 4.13 -3.07
N GLY A 97 -6.38 4.52 -4.16
CA GLY A 97 -6.74 5.68 -4.98
C GLY A 97 -8.17 5.63 -5.52
N MET A 98 -8.67 4.45 -5.89
CA MET A 98 -10.03 4.28 -6.41
C MET A 98 -11.09 4.61 -5.34
N TYR A 99 -10.89 4.18 -4.09
CA TYR A 99 -11.80 4.52 -2.99
C TYR A 99 -11.72 6.01 -2.63
N ALA A 100 -10.51 6.57 -2.60
CA ALA A 100 -10.33 8.01 -2.36
C ALA A 100 -11.00 8.86 -3.45
N TYR A 101 -10.82 8.49 -4.72
CA TYR A 101 -11.50 9.14 -5.85
C TYR A 101 -13.01 9.00 -5.75
N GLY A 102 -13.52 7.79 -5.49
CA GLY A 102 -14.95 7.53 -5.31
C GLY A 102 -15.58 8.33 -4.17
N THR A 103 -14.82 8.60 -3.11
CA THR A 103 -15.26 9.47 -2.00
C THR A 103 -15.52 10.89 -2.50
N ILE A 104 -14.55 11.49 -3.19
CA ILE A 104 -14.68 12.85 -3.71
C ILE A 104 -15.78 12.94 -4.76
N GLN A 105 -15.85 11.96 -5.67
CA GLN A 105 -16.88 11.92 -6.71
C GLN A 105 -18.28 11.85 -6.12
N ALA A 106 -18.50 10.97 -5.13
CA ALA A 106 -19.80 10.85 -4.46
C ALA A 106 -20.22 12.15 -3.76
N LEU A 107 -19.26 12.85 -3.13
CA LEU A 107 -19.51 14.14 -2.50
C LEU A 107 -19.92 15.21 -3.52
N VAL A 108 -19.22 15.28 -4.65
CA VAL A 108 -19.56 16.20 -5.74
C VAL A 108 -20.96 15.91 -6.28
N CYS A 109 -21.28 14.65 -6.54
CA CYS A 109 -22.60 14.22 -6.99
C CYS A 109 -23.69 14.57 -5.97
N TYR A 110 -23.42 14.39 -4.68
CA TYR A 110 -24.35 14.75 -3.62
C TYR A 110 -24.76 16.24 -3.69
N PHE A 111 -23.80 17.14 -3.87
CA PHE A 111 -24.08 18.58 -3.97
C PHE A 111 -24.73 18.97 -5.30
N GLN A 112 -24.38 18.33 -6.41
CA GLN A 112 -24.93 18.65 -7.72
C GLN A 112 -26.37 18.15 -7.90
N PHE A 113 -26.70 16.97 -7.38
CA PHE A 113 -27.99 16.32 -7.61
C PHE A 113 -28.95 16.37 -6.42
N ASN A 114 -28.64 17.13 -5.39
CA ASN A 114 -29.49 17.29 -4.20
C ASN A 114 -30.89 17.89 -4.50
N SER A 115 -31.09 18.44 -5.72
CA SER A 115 -32.37 18.99 -6.18
C SER A 115 -33.12 18.07 -7.16
N SER A 116 -32.57 16.92 -7.53
CA SER A 116 -33.12 16.01 -8.53
C SER A 116 -33.77 14.78 -7.88
N GLU A 117 -34.57 14.05 -8.65
CA GLU A 117 -35.37 12.89 -8.24
C GLU A 117 -34.57 11.70 -7.68
N THR A 118 -33.23 11.75 -7.74
CA THR A 118 -32.37 10.72 -7.13
C THR A 118 -32.18 11.00 -5.63
N PRO A 119 -32.41 10.00 -4.76
CA PRO A 119 -32.27 10.17 -3.32
C PRO A 119 -30.84 10.60 -2.97
N SER A 120 -30.67 11.74 -2.33
CA SER A 120 -29.38 12.25 -1.82
C SER A 120 -28.70 11.25 -0.88
N GLU A 121 -29.48 10.40 -0.21
CA GLU A 121 -29.01 9.29 0.64
C GLU A 121 -28.12 8.28 -0.10
N HIS A 122 -28.38 8.04 -1.39
CA HIS A 122 -27.58 7.10 -2.18
C HIS A 122 -26.13 7.59 -2.30
N TYR A 123 -25.92 8.85 -2.64
CA TYR A 123 -24.57 9.43 -2.77
C TYR A 123 -23.88 9.54 -1.42
N LEU A 124 -24.62 9.82 -0.36
CA LEU A 124 -24.07 9.89 1.00
C LEU A 124 -23.58 8.51 1.47
N ASN A 125 -24.31 7.44 1.16
CA ASN A 125 -23.91 6.07 1.47
C ASN A 125 -22.64 5.67 0.70
N ILE A 126 -22.54 6.01 -0.59
CA ILE A 126 -21.32 5.75 -1.39
C ILE A 126 -20.12 6.54 -0.83
N PHE A 127 -20.33 7.80 -0.48
CA PHE A 127 -19.33 8.64 0.17
C PHE A 127 -18.81 8.00 1.46
N ALA A 128 -19.72 7.65 2.38
CA ALA A 128 -19.38 7.06 3.66
C ALA A 128 -18.63 5.74 3.51
N TYR A 129 -19.10 4.85 2.64
CA TYR A 129 -18.45 3.58 2.37
C TYR A 129 -17.02 3.76 1.85
N ASN A 130 -16.84 4.57 0.81
CA ASN A 130 -15.52 4.80 0.20
C ASN A 130 -14.56 5.51 1.16
N ALA A 131 -15.06 6.48 1.95
CA ALA A 131 -14.26 7.18 2.94
C ALA A 131 -13.75 6.23 4.05
N ILE A 132 -14.64 5.41 4.60
CA ILE A 132 -14.29 4.41 5.62
C ILE A 132 -13.30 3.39 5.06
N MET A 133 -13.52 2.88 3.85
CA MET A 133 -12.61 1.94 3.21
C MET A 133 -11.23 2.55 2.99
N THR A 134 -11.16 3.78 2.52
CA THR A 134 -9.89 4.52 2.34
C THR A 134 -9.14 4.65 3.65
N MET A 135 -9.83 5.10 4.71
CA MET A 135 -9.24 5.26 6.05
C MET A 135 -8.71 3.94 6.62
N LEU A 136 -9.52 2.87 6.54
CA LEU A 136 -9.14 1.57 7.06
C LEU A 136 -7.93 0.98 6.31
N ILE A 137 -7.92 1.05 4.97
CA ILE A 137 -6.80 0.51 4.19
C ILE A 137 -5.51 1.25 4.53
N ILE A 138 -5.52 2.59 4.59
CA ILE A 138 -4.33 3.38 4.94
C ILE A 138 -3.86 3.08 6.37
N LEU A 139 -4.79 3.03 7.33
CA LEU A 139 -4.45 2.73 8.73
C LEU A 139 -3.79 1.36 8.88
N PHE A 140 -4.41 0.32 8.32
CA PHE A 140 -3.85 -1.03 8.37
C PHE A 140 -2.52 -1.14 7.61
N MET A 141 -2.37 -0.43 6.50
CA MET A 141 -1.11 -0.37 5.75
C MET A 141 0.02 0.25 6.57
N VAL A 142 -0.23 1.36 7.26
CA VAL A 142 0.77 2.01 8.13
C VAL A 142 1.12 1.11 9.32
N VAL A 143 0.13 0.56 10.00
CA VAL A 143 0.34 -0.38 11.11
C VAL A 143 1.11 -1.60 10.64
N GLY A 144 0.77 -2.17 9.49
CA GLY A 144 1.48 -3.32 8.92
C GLY A 144 2.96 -3.02 8.65
N ALA A 145 3.26 -1.89 8.05
CA ALA A 145 4.65 -1.47 7.81
C ALA A 145 5.44 -1.34 9.13
N LEU A 146 4.84 -0.72 10.15
CA LEU A 146 5.46 -0.61 11.49
C LEU A 146 5.69 -1.98 12.12
N VAL A 147 4.69 -2.86 12.09
CA VAL A 147 4.82 -4.26 12.59
C VAL A 147 5.98 -4.96 11.88
N GLY A 148 6.09 -4.84 10.55
CA GLY A 148 7.20 -5.42 9.79
C GLY A 148 8.58 -4.91 10.23
N ILE A 149 8.69 -3.60 10.47
CA ILE A 149 9.93 -2.98 10.94
C ILE A 149 10.30 -3.46 12.35
N PHE A 150 9.34 -3.49 13.28
CA PHE A 150 9.56 -3.98 14.64
C PHE A 150 9.92 -5.45 14.66
N ALA A 151 9.21 -6.29 13.91
CA ALA A 151 9.51 -7.72 13.79
C ALA A 151 10.95 -7.95 13.30
N SER A 152 11.43 -7.18 12.32
CA SER A 152 12.80 -7.26 11.82
C SER A 152 13.85 -6.85 12.85
N ARG A 153 13.51 -5.96 13.78
CA ARG A 153 14.40 -5.55 14.89
C ARG A 153 14.49 -6.64 15.97
N ILE A 154 13.37 -7.22 16.35
CA ILE A 154 13.30 -8.30 17.34
C ILE A 154 14.09 -9.52 16.82
N PHE A 155 13.86 -9.91 15.57
CA PHE A 155 14.57 -11.05 14.97
C PHE A 155 16.10 -10.87 14.98
N LYS A 156 16.57 -9.64 14.76
CA LYS A 156 18.01 -9.34 14.83
C LYS A 156 18.57 -9.50 16.24
N ASN A 157 17.88 -9.03 17.26
CA ASN A 157 18.35 -9.13 18.65
C ASN A 157 18.45 -10.58 19.08
N PHE A 158 17.46 -11.40 18.69
CA PHE A 158 17.46 -12.82 18.95
C PHE A 158 18.63 -13.56 18.24
N SER A 159 18.95 -13.14 17.00
CA SER A 159 20.06 -13.74 16.22
C SER A 159 21.45 -13.33 16.72
N ARG A 160 21.57 -12.32 17.55
CA ARG A 160 22.85 -11.87 18.11
C ARG A 160 23.17 -12.45 19.50
N GLY A 161 22.26 -13.24 20.07
CA GLY A 161 22.50 -13.93 21.34
C GLY A 161 22.58 -13.02 22.58
N GLU A 162 21.98 -11.80 22.49
CA GLU A 162 21.79 -10.86 23.60
C GLU A 162 20.38 -10.91 24.13
#